data_547f6b1eb53dc7b6fccced3e5e6a934f
#
_entry.id   547f6b1eb53dc7b6fccced3e5e6a934f
#
_cell.length_a   1.000
_cell.length_b   1.000
_cell.length_c   1.000
_cell.angle_alpha   90.00
_cell.angle_beta   90.00
_cell.angle_gamma   90.00
#
_symmetry.space_group_name_H-M   'P 1'
#
loop_
_entity.id
_entity.type
_entity.pdbx_description
1 polymer ?
#
loop_
_entity_poly.entity_id
_entity_poly.type
_entity_poly.pdbx_seq_one_letter_code
_entity_poly.pdbx_strand_id
1 'polypeptide(L)'
;MKNSQEILLKLIRTALWGPDRQALQSPPQWDKVLLLAGQQTVLGLVAEAVPSLPEQFRPDPQTMNRLRGVATNICRSHSLLNRKVADLKTCLDSHDIHSVLFKGQGVALNYPNPLSRQCGDIDMYVGEKNFEKALRILFPDSKDRASK
;
A
#
# COMPACT_ATOMS: atom_id res chain seq x y z
N MET A 1 -16.87 5.14 -18.36
CA MET A 1 -15.77 4.29 -17.84
C MET A 1 -14.39 4.78 -18.28
N LYS A 2 -14.09 4.98 -19.57
CA LYS A 2 -12.78 5.46 -20.06
C LYS A 2 -12.26 6.71 -19.33
N ASN A 3 -13.09 7.74 -19.18
CA ASN A 3 -12.70 8.99 -18.53
C ASN A 3 -12.30 8.81 -17.03
N SER A 4 -13.01 7.98 -16.26
CA SER A 4 -12.67 7.75 -14.84
C SER A 4 -11.36 6.97 -14.67
N GLN A 5 -11.02 6.08 -15.60
CA GLN A 5 -9.73 5.37 -15.62
C GLN A 5 -8.58 6.33 -15.93
N GLU A 6 -8.75 7.19 -16.91
CA GLU A 6 -7.73 8.20 -17.26
C GLU A 6 -7.49 9.18 -16.11
N ILE A 7 -8.56 9.61 -15.42
CA ILE A 7 -8.47 10.46 -14.24
C ILE A 7 -7.73 9.72 -13.11
N LEU A 8 -8.07 8.46 -12.84
CA LEU A 8 -7.38 7.66 -11.83
C LEU A 8 -5.88 7.54 -12.12
N LEU A 9 -5.50 7.26 -13.37
CA LEU A 9 -4.10 7.20 -13.77
C LEU A 9 -3.38 8.54 -13.59
N LYS A 10 -4.02 9.67 -13.90
CA LYS A 10 -3.46 11.00 -13.64
C LYS A 10 -3.25 11.24 -12.15
N LEU A 11 -4.20 10.88 -11.29
CA LEU A 11 -4.07 11.00 -9.84
C LEU A 11 -2.92 10.15 -9.31
N ILE A 12 -2.79 8.89 -9.76
CA ILE A 12 -1.67 8.03 -9.39
C ILE A 12 -0.32 8.66 -9.80
N ARG A 13 -0.22 9.16 -11.03
CA ARG A 13 0.98 9.83 -11.51
C ARG A 13 1.31 11.07 -10.67
N THR A 14 0.31 11.87 -10.35
CA THR A 14 0.46 13.06 -9.50
C THR A 14 0.99 12.68 -8.11
N ALA A 15 0.47 11.62 -7.51
CA ALA A 15 0.93 11.15 -6.20
C ALA A 15 2.36 10.61 -6.22
N LEU A 16 2.79 9.96 -7.30
CA LEU A 16 4.10 9.31 -7.38
C LEU A 16 5.21 10.23 -7.92
N TRP A 17 4.86 11.13 -8.84
CA TRP A 17 5.88 11.93 -9.57
C TRP A 17 5.62 13.44 -9.51
N GLY A 18 4.64 13.88 -8.72
CA GLY A 18 4.27 15.29 -8.61
C GLY A 18 3.21 15.73 -9.61
N PRO A 19 2.75 16.98 -9.50
CA PRO A 19 1.64 17.49 -10.30
C PRO A 19 1.91 17.37 -11.79
N ASP A 20 0.99 16.72 -12.50
CA ASP A 20 1.02 16.62 -13.95
C ASP A 20 0.71 17.99 -14.56
N ARG A 21 1.48 18.39 -15.58
CA ARG A 21 1.23 19.60 -16.35
C ARG A 21 -0.07 19.54 -17.17
N GLN A 22 -0.61 18.33 -17.41
CA GLN A 22 -1.89 18.14 -18.05
C GLN A 22 -3.02 18.20 -17.02
N ALA A 23 -3.56 19.39 -16.80
CA ALA A 23 -4.72 19.61 -15.97
C ALA A 23 -5.91 18.71 -16.35
N LEU A 24 -6.73 18.36 -15.36
CA LEU A 24 -8.00 17.71 -15.64
C LEU A 24 -8.87 18.66 -16.50
N GLN A 25 -9.42 18.13 -17.57
CA GLN A 25 -10.25 18.92 -18.50
C GLN A 25 -11.72 19.04 -18.05
N SER A 26 -12.15 18.17 -17.12
CA SER A 26 -13.51 18.16 -16.59
C SER A 26 -13.52 17.63 -15.15
N PRO A 27 -14.54 18.01 -14.36
CA PRO A 27 -14.72 17.51 -13.00
C PRO A 27 -14.79 15.98 -12.97
N PRO A 28 -14.06 15.32 -12.03
CA PRO A 28 -14.11 13.87 -11.88
C PRO A 28 -15.49 13.39 -11.42
N GLN A 29 -15.92 12.24 -11.94
CA GLN A 29 -17.02 11.47 -11.35
C GLN A 29 -16.47 10.70 -10.14
N TRP A 30 -16.39 11.36 -8.99
CA TRP A 30 -15.66 10.87 -7.82
C TRP A 30 -16.09 9.48 -7.36
N ASP A 31 -17.40 9.17 -7.39
CA ASP A 31 -17.89 7.83 -7.01
C ASP A 31 -17.25 6.74 -7.86
N LYS A 32 -17.15 6.96 -9.18
CA LYS A 32 -16.54 5.98 -10.09
C LYS A 32 -15.02 5.92 -9.94
N VAL A 33 -14.37 7.06 -9.74
CA VAL A 33 -12.91 7.12 -9.53
C VAL A 33 -12.53 6.40 -8.23
N LEU A 34 -13.26 6.66 -7.14
CA LEU A 34 -12.99 6.02 -5.84
C LEU A 34 -13.33 4.54 -5.83
N LEU A 35 -14.39 4.11 -6.54
CA LEU A 35 -14.70 2.71 -6.73
C LEU A 35 -13.53 1.97 -7.44
N LEU A 36 -13.05 2.53 -8.55
CA LEU A 36 -11.90 1.97 -9.29
C LEU A 36 -10.63 1.96 -8.43
N ALA A 37 -10.36 3.06 -7.71
CA ALA A 37 -9.21 3.16 -6.82
C ALA A 37 -9.25 2.10 -5.69
N GLY A 38 -10.45 1.83 -5.15
CA GLY A 38 -10.66 0.75 -4.18
C GLY A 38 -10.38 -0.62 -4.75
N GLN A 39 -10.91 -0.92 -5.94
CA GLN A 39 -10.67 -2.19 -6.64
C GLN A 39 -9.19 -2.43 -6.98
N GLN A 40 -8.45 -1.35 -7.23
CA GLN A 40 -7.00 -1.41 -7.55
C GLN A 40 -6.10 -1.21 -6.33
N THR A 41 -6.66 -1.10 -5.12
CA THR A 41 -5.91 -0.87 -3.87
C THR A 41 -4.98 0.36 -3.90
N VAL A 42 -5.43 1.45 -4.54
CA VAL A 42 -4.66 2.69 -4.71
C VAL A 42 -5.32 3.93 -4.09
N LEU A 43 -6.30 3.73 -3.18
CA LEU A 43 -6.99 4.84 -2.49
C LEU A 43 -6.04 5.76 -1.73
N GLY A 44 -4.96 5.22 -1.17
CA GLY A 44 -3.94 6.02 -0.49
C GLY A 44 -3.26 7.02 -1.44
N LEU A 45 -2.90 6.59 -2.66
CA LEU A 45 -2.33 7.47 -3.68
C LEU A 45 -3.34 8.53 -4.15
N VAL A 46 -4.61 8.17 -4.31
CA VAL A 46 -5.66 9.13 -4.64
C VAL A 46 -5.78 10.19 -3.55
N ALA A 47 -5.74 9.79 -2.27
CA ALA A 47 -5.80 10.71 -1.14
C ALA A 47 -4.61 11.70 -1.12
N GLU A 48 -3.41 11.26 -1.50
CA GLU A 48 -2.23 12.10 -1.64
C GLU A 48 -2.35 13.10 -2.80
N ALA A 49 -2.95 12.69 -3.92
CA ALA A 49 -3.06 13.54 -5.10
C ALA A 49 -4.13 14.63 -4.99
N VAL A 50 -5.26 14.34 -4.33
CA VAL A 50 -6.44 15.22 -4.29
C VAL A 50 -6.13 16.63 -3.77
N PRO A 51 -5.32 16.86 -2.72
CA PRO A 51 -5.00 18.22 -2.25
C PRO A 51 -4.31 19.10 -3.29
N SER A 52 -3.59 18.52 -4.25
CA SER A 52 -2.90 19.26 -5.33
C SER A 52 -3.83 19.67 -6.47
N LEU A 53 -5.08 19.18 -6.51
CA LEU A 53 -6.05 19.54 -7.53
C LEU A 53 -6.60 20.95 -7.29
N PRO A 54 -6.93 21.69 -8.37
CA PRO A 54 -7.75 22.89 -8.28
C PRO A 54 -9.07 22.61 -7.52
N GLU A 55 -9.56 23.58 -6.76
CA GLU A 55 -10.72 23.41 -5.88
C GLU A 55 -11.96 22.89 -6.61
N GLN A 56 -12.23 23.39 -7.82
CA GLN A 56 -13.37 22.97 -8.65
C GLN A 56 -13.31 21.50 -9.11
N PHE A 57 -12.16 20.85 -8.97
CA PHE A 57 -11.97 19.43 -9.33
C PHE A 57 -11.91 18.52 -8.11
N ARG A 58 -11.86 19.05 -6.90
CA ARG A 58 -11.85 18.26 -5.67
C ARG A 58 -13.21 17.62 -5.41
N PRO A 59 -13.25 16.49 -4.68
CA PRO A 59 -14.52 15.93 -4.23
C PRO A 59 -15.21 16.86 -3.23
N ASP A 60 -16.53 16.69 -3.08
CA ASP A 60 -17.30 17.38 -2.06
C ASP A 60 -16.75 17.11 -0.64
N PRO A 61 -17.11 17.96 0.36
CA PRO A 61 -16.58 17.84 1.71
C PRO A 61 -16.84 16.48 2.40
N GLN A 62 -17.98 15.85 2.12
CA GLN A 62 -18.32 14.55 2.71
C GLN A 62 -17.44 13.45 2.12
N THR A 63 -17.31 13.42 0.81
CA THR A 63 -16.42 12.49 0.09
C THR A 63 -14.95 12.70 0.50
N MET A 64 -14.53 13.97 0.65
CA MET A 64 -13.18 14.29 1.13
C MET A 64 -12.93 13.76 2.55
N ASN A 65 -13.87 13.89 3.47
CA ASN A 65 -13.74 13.36 4.83
C ASN A 65 -13.67 11.83 4.84
N ARG A 66 -14.48 11.16 4.01
CA ARG A 66 -14.40 9.70 3.85
C ARG A 66 -13.02 9.26 3.32
N LEU A 67 -12.50 9.94 2.31
CA LEU A 67 -11.20 9.65 1.72
C LEU A 67 -10.06 9.85 2.74
N ARG A 68 -10.11 10.92 3.55
CA ARG A 68 -9.16 11.15 4.66
C ARG A 68 -9.20 10.02 5.69
N GLY A 69 -10.39 9.55 6.07
CA GLY A 69 -10.56 8.43 6.97
C GLY A 69 -9.93 7.14 6.43
N VAL A 70 -10.15 6.86 5.14
CA VAL A 70 -9.52 5.71 4.46
C VAL A 70 -8.00 5.85 4.44
N ALA A 71 -7.46 7.02 4.09
CA ALA A 71 -6.01 7.27 4.08
C ALA A 71 -5.39 7.08 5.47
N THR A 72 -6.05 7.57 6.52
CA THR A 72 -5.60 7.36 7.92
C THR A 72 -5.55 5.88 8.29
N ASN A 73 -6.56 5.08 7.88
CA ASN A 73 -6.56 3.65 8.12
C ASN A 73 -5.45 2.92 7.35
N ILE A 74 -5.20 3.30 6.10
CA ILE A 74 -4.10 2.76 5.29
C ILE A 74 -2.76 3.03 5.99
N CYS A 75 -2.52 4.27 6.40
CA CYS A 75 -1.31 4.68 7.11
C CYS A 75 -1.11 3.90 8.42
N ARG A 76 -2.18 3.73 9.21
CA ARG A 76 -2.16 2.94 10.46
C ARG A 76 -1.82 1.47 10.18
N SER A 77 -2.47 0.85 9.19
CA SER A 77 -2.23 -0.55 8.81
C SER A 77 -0.80 -0.74 8.33
N HIS A 78 -0.31 0.16 7.49
CA HIS A 78 1.08 0.13 7.00
C HIS A 78 2.08 0.24 8.17
N SER A 79 1.85 1.15 9.10
CA SER A 79 2.70 1.32 10.29
C SER A 79 2.73 0.06 11.18
N LEU A 80 1.59 -0.63 11.32
CA LEU A 80 1.53 -1.91 12.04
C LEU A 80 2.31 -3.00 11.32
N LEU A 81 2.19 -3.09 10.00
CA LEU A 81 2.96 -4.04 9.20
C LEU A 81 4.47 -3.77 9.29
N ASN A 82 4.88 -2.51 9.26
CA ASN A 82 6.30 -2.13 9.43
C ASN A 82 6.87 -2.61 10.76
N ARG A 83 6.11 -2.50 11.86
CA ARG A 83 6.53 -3.05 13.16
C ARG A 83 6.69 -4.56 13.10
N LYS A 84 5.71 -5.27 12.54
CA LYS A 84 5.80 -6.73 12.36
C LYS A 84 6.99 -7.15 11.50
N VAL A 85 7.31 -6.40 10.43
CA VAL A 85 8.51 -6.63 9.62
C VAL A 85 9.78 -6.50 10.46
N ALA A 86 9.85 -5.45 11.30
CA ALA A 86 11.00 -5.25 12.19
C ALA A 86 11.13 -6.40 13.20
N ASP A 87 10.03 -6.84 13.81
CA ASP A 87 10.00 -7.95 14.77
C ASP A 87 10.44 -9.26 14.08
N LEU A 88 9.90 -9.57 12.90
CA LEU A 88 10.27 -10.74 12.11
C LEU A 88 11.76 -10.70 11.73
N LYS A 89 12.24 -9.55 11.28
CA LYS A 89 13.66 -9.37 10.92
C LYS A 89 14.55 -9.62 12.13
N THR A 90 14.23 -9.03 13.28
CA THR A 90 14.99 -9.23 14.53
C THR A 90 14.99 -10.70 14.95
N CYS A 91 13.85 -11.38 14.88
CA CYS A 91 13.72 -12.79 15.19
C CYS A 91 14.59 -13.65 14.27
N LEU A 92 14.53 -13.43 12.96
CA LEU A 92 15.32 -14.20 11.99
C LEU A 92 16.84 -13.96 12.15
N ASP A 93 17.24 -12.71 12.34
CA ASP A 93 18.65 -12.34 12.54
C ASP A 93 19.23 -12.96 13.83
N SER A 94 18.45 -13.05 14.92
CA SER A 94 18.88 -13.69 16.17
C SER A 94 19.14 -15.20 16.03
N HIS A 95 18.71 -15.79 14.91
CA HIS A 95 18.92 -17.19 14.57
C HIS A 95 19.87 -17.38 13.36
N ASP A 96 20.65 -16.33 13.02
CA ASP A 96 21.56 -16.32 11.86
C ASP A 96 20.85 -16.60 10.53
N ILE A 97 19.60 -16.13 10.37
CA ILE A 97 18.84 -16.23 9.14
C ILE A 97 18.77 -14.86 8.48
N HIS A 98 19.58 -14.64 7.44
CA HIS A 98 19.47 -13.44 6.61
C HIS A 98 18.17 -13.46 5.82
N SER A 99 17.45 -12.37 5.87
CA SER A 99 16.17 -12.24 5.17
C SER A 99 16.08 -10.96 4.35
N VAL A 100 15.36 -11.04 3.24
CA VAL A 100 15.08 -9.91 2.34
C VAL A 100 13.59 -9.68 2.30
N LEU A 101 13.16 -8.45 2.55
CA LEU A 101 11.77 -8.04 2.42
C LEU A 101 11.43 -7.89 0.94
N PHE A 102 10.42 -8.63 0.51
CA PHE A 102 9.95 -8.65 -0.87
C PHE A 102 8.65 -7.85 -0.99
N LYS A 103 8.41 -7.24 -2.17
CA LYS A 103 7.14 -6.53 -2.45
C LYS A 103 6.69 -5.56 -1.33
N GLY A 104 5.41 -5.54 -1.01
CA GLY A 104 4.77 -4.85 0.10
C GLY A 104 5.48 -3.58 0.58
N GLN A 105 5.97 -3.61 1.79
CA GLN A 105 6.68 -2.51 2.44
C GLN A 105 8.02 -2.19 1.75
N GLY A 106 8.70 -3.20 1.16
CA GLY A 106 9.94 -2.98 0.42
C GLY A 106 9.73 -2.07 -0.80
N VAL A 107 8.68 -2.32 -1.58
CA VAL A 107 8.32 -1.46 -2.73
C VAL A 107 7.82 -0.10 -2.28
N ALA A 108 7.15 -0.01 -1.12
CA ALA A 108 6.65 1.25 -0.60
C ALA A 108 7.76 2.29 -0.36
N LEU A 109 8.99 1.87 -0.10
CA LEU A 109 10.14 2.77 0.06
C LEU A 109 10.45 3.60 -1.19
N ASN A 110 9.95 3.19 -2.35
CA ASN A 110 10.09 3.95 -3.60
C ASN A 110 8.96 4.99 -3.79
N TYR A 111 7.98 5.05 -2.89
CA TYR A 111 6.91 6.05 -2.94
C TYR A 111 7.34 7.32 -2.23
N PRO A 112 6.94 8.52 -2.70
CA PRO A 112 7.18 9.77 -1.97
C PRO A 112 6.67 9.73 -0.52
N ASN A 113 5.49 9.13 -0.32
CA ASN A 113 4.96 8.78 0.99
C ASN A 113 4.76 7.25 1.07
N PRO A 114 5.69 6.50 1.68
CA PRO A 114 5.59 5.05 1.81
C PRO A 114 4.29 4.57 2.48
N LEU A 115 3.74 5.36 3.40
CA LEU A 115 2.55 5.02 4.17
C LEU A 115 1.24 5.09 3.36
N SER A 116 1.26 5.73 2.18
CA SER A 116 0.10 5.77 1.28
C SER A 116 -0.11 4.49 0.47
N ARG A 117 0.89 3.60 0.43
CA ARG A 117 0.75 2.32 -0.25
C ARG A 117 -0.09 1.34 0.58
N GLN A 118 -1.16 0.81 -0.01
CA GLN A 118 -1.93 -0.28 0.60
C GLN A 118 -1.14 -1.59 0.50
N CYS A 119 -0.85 -2.19 1.66
CA CYS A 119 -0.20 -3.49 1.80
C CYS A 119 -1.09 -4.37 2.67
N GLY A 120 -1.13 -5.68 2.39
CA GLY A 120 -1.94 -6.65 3.14
C GLY A 120 -1.12 -7.75 3.80
N ASP A 121 0.02 -8.08 3.23
CA ASP A 121 0.86 -9.22 3.61
C ASP A 121 2.33 -8.80 3.75
N ILE A 122 3.11 -9.69 4.35
CA ILE A 122 4.55 -9.55 4.51
C ILE A 122 5.21 -10.70 3.77
N ASP A 123 5.88 -10.40 2.67
CA ASP A 123 6.66 -11.36 1.91
C ASP A 123 8.15 -11.24 2.30
N MET A 124 8.71 -12.28 2.92
CA MET A 124 10.13 -12.32 3.28
C MET A 124 10.81 -13.52 2.62
N TYR A 125 11.92 -13.28 1.94
CA TYR A 125 12.78 -14.31 1.42
C TYR A 125 13.90 -14.61 2.42
N VAL A 126 14.10 -15.89 2.76
CA VAL A 126 15.07 -16.35 3.76
C VAL A 126 16.16 -17.27 3.15
N GLY A 127 16.11 -17.46 1.84
CA GLY A 127 16.95 -18.44 1.14
C GLY A 127 16.45 -19.88 1.33
N GLU A 128 16.63 -20.71 0.30
CA GLU A 128 16.13 -22.09 0.28
C GLU A 128 16.66 -22.91 1.46
N LYS A 129 17.95 -22.78 1.77
CA LYS A 129 18.61 -23.53 2.86
C LYS A 129 18.04 -23.20 4.25
N ASN A 130 17.49 -22.01 4.43
CA ASN A 130 16.98 -21.55 5.72
C ASN A 130 15.47 -21.71 5.86
N PHE A 131 14.75 -22.06 4.78
CA PHE A 131 13.31 -22.08 4.75
C PHE A 131 12.70 -22.93 5.87
N GLU A 132 13.15 -24.20 5.99
CA GLU A 132 12.66 -25.11 7.02
C GLU A 132 13.02 -24.64 8.44
N LYS A 133 14.20 -24.03 8.62
CA LYS A 133 14.60 -23.46 9.91
C LYS A 133 13.72 -22.29 10.28
N ALA A 134 13.45 -21.38 9.33
CA ALA A 134 12.60 -20.23 9.53
C ALA A 134 11.15 -20.63 9.85
N LEU A 135 10.60 -21.63 9.15
CA LEU A 135 9.25 -22.13 9.44
C LEU A 135 9.14 -22.64 10.89
N ARG A 136 10.11 -23.41 11.37
CA ARG A 136 10.11 -23.95 12.75
C ARG A 136 10.19 -22.85 13.80
N ILE A 137 10.93 -21.77 13.52
CA ILE A 137 11.08 -20.64 14.42
C ILE A 137 9.81 -19.78 14.46
N LEU A 138 9.27 -19.44 13.29
CA LEU A 138 8.14 -18.53 13.17
C LEU A 138 6.79 -19.20 13.45
N PHE A 139 6.69 -20.51 13.23
CA PHE A 139 5.45 -21.28 13.35
C PHE A 139 5.69 -22.60 14.10
N PRO A 140 6.08 -22.56 15.39
CA PRO A 140 6.43 -23.76 16.15
C PRO A 140 5.30 -24.79 16.25
N ASP A 141 4.04 -24.33 16.22
CA ASP A 141 2.84 -25.17 16.35
C ASP A 141 2.33 -25.73 15.01
N SER A 142 3.01 -25.43 13.89
CA SER A 142 2.54 -25.86 12.56
C SER A 142 2.91 -27.32 12.19
N LYS A 143 3.55 -28.05 13.09
CA LYS A 143 4.00 -29.45 12.86
C LYS A 143 2.88 -30.43 12.53
N ASP A 144 1.61 -30.12 12.83
CA ASP A 144 0.47 -31.03 12.64
C ASP A 144 -0.23 -30.88 11.28
N ARG A 145 0.17 -29.97 10.41
CA ARG A 145 -0.50 -29.73 9.12
C ARG A 145 0.19 -30.32 7.89
N ALA A 146 1.43 -30.80 8.02
CA ALA A 146 2.21 -31.36 6.90
C ALA A 146 2.09 -32.89 6.76
N SER A 147 1.25 -33.54 7.57
CA SER A 147 1.03 -34.99 7.55
C SER A 147 -0.45 -35.39 7.39
N LYS A 148 -1.17 -34.68 6.51
CA LYS A 148 -2.47 -35.18 6.01
C LYS A 148 -2.57 -35.01 4.51
#